data_32855a0c67a3c50b7a815eba896b9e7d
#
_entry.id   32855a0c67a3c50b7a815eba896b9e7d
#
_cell.length_a   1.000
_cell.length_b   1.000
_cell.length_c   1.000
_cell.angle_alpha   90.00
_cell.angle_beta   90.00
_cell.angle_gamma   90.00
#
_symmetry.space_group_name_H-M   'P 1'
#
loop_
_entity.id
_entity.type
_entity.pdbx_description
1 polymer ?
#
loop_
_entity_poly.entity_id
_entity_poly.type
_entity_poly.pdbx_seq_one_letter_code
_entity_poly.pdbx_strand_id
1 'polypeptide(L)'
;SDWGGYSAQVGNIMATAGVWDNMVAYQTPEFAGFKVYAQYGMGNSITDNNSEENESSSDRYYAIGATYKNGPFAAYLAVDSINYATFGPEVAHADSIDDSLSVTLGGSYDFEVVKVYLGAQYFDEVQATKFGGVINDIKMANGNDAIGANDKVKGYAISLTGDAPLAGGKAMFGVGYLDAEQADSFEDFHGGETFDFKRYVVSVGYDYPFSKRTDVYAVASY
;
A
#
# COMPACT_ATOMS: atom_id res chain seq x y z
N SER A 1 -2.48 -13.68 4.76
CA SER A 1 -1.66 -14.74 5.39
C SER A 1 -1.26 -14.29 6.78
N ASP A 2 -1.31 -15.20 7.73
CA ASP A 2 -0.98 -14.97 9.13
C ASP A 2 0.54 -15.06 9.33
N TRP A 3 1.26 -14.03 8.92
CA TRP A 3 2.70 -13.93 9.09
C TRP A 3 3.11 -13.38 10.46
N GLY A 4 2.30 -13.57 11.50
CA GLY A 4 2.61 -13.13 12.87
C GLY A 4 2.90 -11.63 12.98
N GLY A 5 2.15 -10.79 12.27
CA GLY A 5 2.42 -9.35 12.16
C GLY A 5 3.41 -8.99 11.04
N TYR A 6 4.01 -9.96 10.38
CA TYR A 6 4.82 -9.77 9.17
C TYR A 6 3.97 -10.04 7.92
N SER A 7 3.84 -9.06 7.05
CA SER A 7 3.09 -9.16 5.80
C SER A 7 3.91 -9.75 4.64
N ALA A 8 4.87 -10.64 4.91
CA ALA A 8 5.84 -11.13 3.91
C ALA A 8 6.57 -10.00 3.17
N GLN A 9 6.75 -8.85 3.83
CA GLN A 9 7.31 -7.62 3.28
C GLN A 9 6.54 -7.04 2.07
N VAL A 10 5.29 -7.46 1.84
CA VAL A 10 4.44 -6.92 0.77
C VAL A 10 4.21 -5.42 0.93
N GLY A 11 4.18 -4.91 2.17
CA GLY A 11 4.12 -3.47 2.46
C GLY A 11 5.32 -2.67 1.93
N ASN A 12 6.42 -3.32 1.55
CA ASN A 12 7.58 -2.66 0.96
C ASN A 12 7.46 -2.47 -0.55
N ILE A 13 6.46 -3.09 -1.17
CA ILE A 13 6.23 -3.01 -2.63
C ILE A 13 4.84 -2.47 -2.98
N MET A 14 3.92 -2.41 -2.02
CA MET A 14 2.57 -1.88 -2.22
C MET A 14 2.37 -0.63 -1.38
N ALA A 15 1.83 0.41 -2.01
CA ALA A 15 1.46 1.64 -1.34
C ALA A 15 0.25 1.43 -0.42
N THR A 16 0.21 2.17 0.68
CA THR A 16 -0.95 2.23 1.56
C THR A 16 -1.36 3.68 1.75
N ALA A 17 -2.66 3.95 1.85
CA ALA A 17 -3.16 5.29 2.13
C ALA A 17 -2.76 5.80 3.55
N GLY A 18 -2.27 4.91 4.40
CA GLY A 18 -1.91 5.24 5.78
C GLY A 18 -3.11 5.31 6.71
N VAL A 19 -2.94 6.05 7.81
CA VAL A 19 -4.00 6.30 8.80
C VAL A 19 -4.57 7.69 8.56
N TRP A 20 -5.88 7.79 8.58
CA TRP A 20 -6.62 9.04 8.41
C TRP A 20 -7.44 9.33 9.65
N ASP A 21 -7.32 10.55 10.15
CA ASP A 21 -8.21 11.10 11.15
C ASP A 21 -9.47 11.67 10.50
N ASN A 22 -10.53 11.93 11.26
CA ASN A 22 -11.77 12.52 10.78
C ASN A 22 -12.37 11.80 9.56
N MET A 23 -12.52 10.49 9.66
CA MET A 23 -12.99 9.65 8.56
C MET A 23 -14.40 9.15 8.81
N VAL A 24 -15.20 9.16 7.74
CA VAL A 24 -16.48 8.46 7.68
C VAL A 24 -16.31 7.21 6.83
N ALA A 25 -16.71 6.07 7.37
CA ALA A 25 -16.66 4.80 6.66
C ALA A 25 -18.05 4.15 6.64
N TYR A 26 -18.40 3.57 5.52
CA TYR A 26 -19.62 2.81 5.32
C TYR A 26 -19.30 1.42 4.80
N GLN A 27 -20.00 0.42 5.32
CA GLN A 27 -19.91 -0.96 4.88
C GLN A 27 -21.32 -1.51 4.67
N THR A 28 -21.58 -2.15 3.53
CA THR A 28 -22.86 -2.84 3.31
C THR A 28 -22.96 -4.10 4.15
N PRO A 29 -24.18 -4.58 4.44
CA PRO A 29 -24.39 -5.98 4.78
C PRO A 29 -23.82 -6.89 3.68
N GLU A 30 -23.51 -8.12 4.07
CA GLU A 30 -23.09 -9.12 3.08
C GLU A 30 -24.28 -9.56 2.22
N PHE A 31 -24.07 -9.57 0.92
CA PHE A 31 -25.05 -10.02 -0.06
C PHE A 31 -24.40 -11.00 -1.04
N ALA A 32 -24.85 -12.23 -1.05
CA ALA A 32 -24.36 -13.30 -1.94
C ALA A 32 -22.80 -13.43 -1.93
N GLY A 33 -22.17 -13.25 -0.76
CA GLY A 33 -20.73 -13.26 -0.59
C GLY A 33 -20.03 -11.93 -0.86
N PHE A 34 -20.75 -10.91 -1.32
CA PHE A 34 -20.22 -9.57 -1.57
C PHE A 34 -20.41 -8.63 -0.37
N LYS A 35 -19.43 -7.78 -0.14
CA LYS A 35 -19.54 -6.57 0.68
C LYS A 35 -18.91 -5.41 -0.07
N VAL A 36 -19.49 -4.23 0.05
CA VAL A 36 -18.96 -2.98 -0.50
C VAL A 36 -18.58 -2.05 0.65
N TYR A 37 -17.50 -1.35 0.48
CA TYR A 37 -16.95 -0.38 1.43
C TYR A 37 -16.80 0.95 0.73
N ALA A 38 -17.08 2.03 1.45
CA ALA A 38 -16.80 3.38 1.01
C ALA A 38 -16.20 4.16 2.20
N GLN A 39 -15.21 4.98 1.93
CA GLN A 39 -14.54 5.78 2.94
C GLN A 39 -14.32 7.19 2.41
N TYR A 40 -14.49 8.16 3.30
CA TYR A 40 -14.15 9.56 3.06
C TYR A 40 -13.40 10.10 4.26
N GLY A 41 -12.17 10.55 4.06
CA GLY A 41 -11.33 11.18 5.06
C GLY A 41 -11.29 12.69 4.83
N MET A 42 -11.65 13.42 5.86
CA MET A 42 -11.52 14.87 5.92
C MET A 42 -10.19 15.17 6.58
N GLY A 43 -9.15 15.45 5.78
CA GLY A 43 -7.83 15.79 6.31
C GLY A 43 -7.86 17.07 7.13
N ASN A 44 -6.89 17.20 8.00
CA ASN A 44 -6.71 18.35 8.86
C ASN A 44 -5.43 19.07 8.45
N SER A 45 -5.49 20.35 8.13
CA SER A 45 -4.28 21.15 7.91
C SER A 45 -3.58 21.42 9.23
N ILE A 46 -2.35 20.96 9.37
CA ILE A 46 -1.52 21.20 10.58
C ILE A 46 -0.60 22.42 10.41
N THR A 47 -0.62 23.08 9.26
CA THR A 47 0.39 24.11 8.94
C THR A 47 0.18 25.46 9.62
N ASP A 48 -1.03 25.76 10.04
CA ASP A 48 -1.32 27.06 10.66
C ASP A 48 -2.27 26.87 11.85
N ASN A 49 -1.94 26.60 13.02
CA ASN A 49 -2.75 26.67 14.25
C ASN A 49 -4.30 26.76 14.09
N ASN A 50 -4.81 26.70 12.91
CA ASN A 50 -6.20 26.74 12.45
C ASN A 50 -6.49 25.42 11.75
N SER A 51 -6.92 24.43 12.48
CA SER A 51 -7.30 23.12 11.96
C SER A 51 -8.68 23.22 11.32
N GLU A 52 -8.76 23.70 10.08
CA GLU A 52 -9.99 23.75 9.31
C GLU A 52 -10.10 22.50 8.43
N GLU A 53 -11.23 21.79 8.56
CA GLU A 53 -11.55 20.60 7.77
C GLU A 53 -12.11 21.00 6.41
N ASN A 54 -11.83 20.20 5.35
CA ASN A 54 -12.33 20.41 3.99
C ASN A 54 -11.91 21.74 3.31
N GLU A 55 -10.88 22.37 3.81
CA GLU A 55 -10.27 23.51 3.14
C GLU A 55 -9.34 23.06 2.01
N SER A 56 -8.99 23.94 1.09
CA SER A 56 -7.98 23.67 0.04
C SER A 56 -6.58 23.40 0.59
N SER A 57 -6.36 23.73 1.85
CA SER A 57 -5.13 23.47 2.61
C SER A 57 -5.08 22.08 3.27
N SER A 58 -6.10 21.24 3.08
CA SER A 58 -6.21 19.93 3.72
C SER A 58 -6.30 18.83 2.68
N ASP A 59 -5.49 17.77 2.85
CA ASP A 59 -5.64 16.56 2.06
C ASP A 59 -7.00 15.91 2.31
N ARG A 60 -7.57 15.30 1.30
CA ARG A 60 -8.83 14.52 1.38
C ARG A 60 -8.59 13.12 0.84
N TYR A 61 -9.21 12.16 1.48
CA TYR A 61 -9.10 10.76 1.09
C TYR A 61 -10.44 10.20 0.65
N TYR A 62 -10.44 9.51 -0.47
CA TYR A 62 -11.60 8.83 -1.02
C TYR A 62 -11.23 7.37 -1.27
N ALA A 63 -12.08 6.45 -0.83
CA ALA A 63 -11.90 5.05 -1.18
C ALA A 63 -13.22 4.35 -1.40
N ILE A 64 -13.22 3.45 -2.37
CA ILE A 64 -14.28 2.49 -2.58
C ILE A 64 -13.67 1.11 -2.79
N GLY A 65 -14.30 0.09 -2.23
CA GLY A 65 -13.83 -1.27 -2.38
C GLY A 65 -14.95 -2.28 -2.31
N ALA A 66 -14.67 -3.47 -2.79
CA ALA A 66 -15.55 -4.61 -2.68
C ALA A 66 -14.75 -5.86 -2.30
N THR A 67 -15.35 -6.71 -1.50
CA THR A 67 -14.84 -8.05 -1.21
C THR A 67 -15.85 -9.08 -1.67
N TYR A 68 -15.36 -10.22 -2.11
CA TYR A 68 -16.18 -11.40 -2.45
C TYR A 68 -15.60 -12.63 -1.80
N LYS A 69 -16.47 -13.47 -1.25
CA LYS A 69 -16.10 -14.75 -0.66
C LYS A 69 -17.09 -15.84 -1.06
N ASN A 70 -16.57 -16.96 -1.58
CA ASN A 70 -17.38 -18.14 -1.91
C ASN A 70 -16.54 -19.41 -1.72
N GLY A 71 -16.87 -20.18 -0.69
CA GLY A 71 -16.13 -21.39 -0.34
C GLY A 71 -14.62 -21.12 -0.14
N PRO A 72 -13.74 -21.82 -0.88
CA PRO A 72 -12.29 -21.65 -0.76
C PRO A 72 -11.75 -20.37 -1.42
N PHE A 73 -12.55 -19.68 -2.23
CA PHE A 73 -12.16 -18.49 -2.97
C PHE A 73 -12.55 -17.21 -2.20
N ALA A 74 -11.62 -16.28 -2.14
CA ALA A 74 -11.88 -14.92 -1.71
C ALA A 74 -11.14 -13.92 -2.62
N ALA A 75 -11.75 -12.77 -2.88
CA ALA A 75 -11.15 -11.70 -3.67
C ALA A 75 -11.54 -10.33 -3.11
N TYR A 76 -10.74 -9.32 -3.43
CA TYR A 76 -11.04 -7.93 -3.15
C TYR A 76 -10.54 -7.02 -4.28
N LEU A 77 -11.24 -5.92 -4.44
CA LEU A 77 -10.84 -4.78 -5.27
C LEU A 77 -11.01 -3.53 -4.42
N ALA A 78 -10.03 -2.66 -4.44
CA ALA A 78 -10.10 -1.34 -3.82
C ALA A 78 -9.55 -0.30 -4.79
N VAL A 79 -10.18 0.86 -4.80
CA VAL A 79 -9.72 2.06 -5.51
C VAL A 79 -9.71 3.17 -4.50
N ASP A 80 -8.58 3.84 -4.38
CA ASP A 80 -8.43 4.98 -3.48
C ASP A 80 -7.68 6.14 -4.15
N SER A 81 -7.95 7.32 -3.64
CA SER A 81 -7.37 8.58 -4.11
C SER A 81 -7.15 9.53 -2.94
N ILE A 82 -6.03 10.20 -2.96
CA ILE A 82 -5.74 11.34 -2.08
C ILE A 82 -5.79 12.59 -2.93
N ASN A 83 -6.73 13.47 -2.62
CA ASN A 83 -6.74 14.83 -3.15
C ASN A 83 -5.82 15.67 -2.27
N TYR A 84 -4.66 16.01 -2.80
CA TYR A 84 -3.63 16.74 -2.04
C TYR A 84 -3.99 18.21 -1.86
N ALA A 85 -3.59 18.76 -0.73
CA ALA A 85 -3.74 20.18 -0.46
C ALA A 85 -2.98 21.04 -1.49
N THR A 86 -3.66 22.06 -2.02
CA THR A 86 -3.12 22.97 -3.06
C THR A 86 -2.60 24.29 -2.49
N PHE A 87 -2.55 24.46 -1.17
CA PHE A 87 -2.25 25.74 -0.52
C PHE A 87 -0.94 25.73 0.26
N GLY A 88 -0.07 26.73 -0.02
CA GLY A 88 1.12 27.07 0.74
C GLY A 88 2.00 28.07 -0.04
N PRO A 89 2.66 29.03 0.64
CA PRO A 89 3.51 30.01 -0.03
C PRO A 89 4.76 29.42 -0.72
N GLU A 90 5.03 28.16 -0.47
CA GLU A 90 6.15 27.41 -1.08
C GLU A 90 5.75 26.61 -2.33
N VAL A 91 4.47 26.50 -2.63
CA VAL A 91 3.99 25.78 -3.83
C VAL A 91 3.90 26.77 -4.99
N ALA A 92 5.06 27.16 -5.52
CA ALA A 92 5.13 28.02 -6.72
C ALA A 92 4.53 27.36 -7.98
N HIS A 93 4.05 26.11 -7.87
CA HIS A 93 3.49 25.28 -8.94
C HIS A 93 2.23 24.53 -8.48
N ALA A 94 1.35 25.18 -7.71
CA ALA A 94 0.11 24.60 -7.21
C ALA A 94 -0.82 24.03 -8.32
N ASP A 95 -0.62 24.48 -9.55
CA ASP A 95 -1.40 24.03 -10.72
C ASP A 95 -0.97 22.64 -11.24
N SER A 96 0.07 22.03 -10.68
CA SER A 96 0.63 20.76 -11.16
C SER A 96 0.59 19.62 -10.11
N ILE A 97 -0.12 19.78 -8.99
CA ILE A 97 -0.27 18.72 -8.00
C ILE A 97 -1.47 17.87 -8.37
N ASP A 98 -1.21 16.77 -9.06
CA ASP A 98 -2.25 15.79 -9.39
C ASP A 98 -2.62 14.94 -8.18
N ASP A 99 -3.89 14.54 -8.12
CA ASP A 99 -4.41 13.65 -7.10
C ASP A 99 -3.82 12.24 -7.25
N SER A 100 -3.60 11.55 -6.14
CA SER A 100 -3.15 10.17 -6.24
C SER A 100 -4.28 9.24 -6.68
N LEU A 101 -3.90 8.17 -7.36
CA LEU A 101 -4.78 7.05 -7.66
C LEU A 101 -4.08 5.74 -7.28
N SER A 102 -4.78 4.90 -6.52
CA SER A 102 -4.36 3.52 -6.30
C SER A 102 -5.49 2.57 -6.66
N VAL A 103 -5.16 1.52 -7.39
CA VAL A 103 -6.08 0.41 -7.69
C VAL A 103 -5.44 -0.87 -7.21
N THR A 104 -6.04 -1.48 -6.20
CA THR A 104 -5.53 -2.71 -5.58
C THR A 104 -6.50 -3.86 -5.80
N LEU A 105 -6.00 -4.93 -6.38
CA LEU A 105 -6.73 -6.18 -6.60
C LEU A 105 -6.02 -7.30 -5.86
N GLY A 106 -6.77 -8.15 -5.20
CA GLY A 106 -6.20 -9.33 -4.57
C GLY A 106 -7.20 -10.45 -4.42
N GLY A 107 -6.67 -11.63 -4.17
CA GLY A 107 -7.48 -12.81 -3.95
C GLY A 107 -6.71 -13.93 -3.30
N SER A 108 -7.45 -14.93 -2.83
CA SER A 108 -6.88 -16.16 -2.31
C SER A 108 -7.71 -17.37 -2.70
N TYR A 109 -7.03 -18.48 -2.79
CA TYR A 109 -7.67 -19.78 -2.96
C TYR A 109 -7.06 -20.78 -1.99
N ASP A 110 -7.94 -21.49 -1.28
CA ASP A 110 -7.57 -22.55 -0.35
C ASP A 110 -7.70 -23.90 -1.05
N PHE A 111 -6.56 -24.53 -1.33
CA PHE A 111 -6.49 -25.87 -1.94
C PHE A 111 -6.51 -27.00 -0.90
N GLU A 112 -6.81 -26.69 0.38
CA GLU A 112 -6.74 -27.59 1.54
C GLU A 112 -5.30 -27.94 1.95
N VAL A 113 -4.42 -28.23 1.00
CA VAL A 113 -3.01 -28.56 1.23
C VAL A 113 -2.09 -27.33 1.22
N VAL A 114 -2.51 -26.28 0.57
CA VAL A 114 -1.84 -24.98 0.51
C VAL A 114 -2.87 -23.89 0.27
N LYS A 115 -2.73 -22.77 0.94
CA LYS A 115 -3.51 -21.57 0.65
C LYS A 115 -2.61 -20.55 -0.03
N VAL A 116 -3.06 -20.07 -1.18
CA VAL A 116 -2.29 -19.14 -2.02
C VAL A 116 -3.01 -17.80 -2.08
N TYR A 117 -2.25 -16.71 -2.06
CA TYR A 117 -2.73 -15.34 -2.16
C TYR A 117 -2.01 -14.62 -3.28
N LEU A 118 -2.75 -13.94 -4.11
CA LEU A 118 -2.26 -13.07 -5.17
C LEU A 118 -2.69 -11.64 -4.86
N GLY A 119 -1.78 -10.69 -5.02
CA GLY A 119 -2.04 -9.26 -4.93
C GLY A 119 -1.42 -8.54 -6.10
N ALA A 120 -2.12 -7.53 -6.62
CA ALA A 120 -1.62 -6.61 -7.62
C ALA A 120 -2.09 -5.20 -7.28
N GLN A 121 -1.25 -4.21 -7.52
CA GLN A 121 -1.57 -2.80 -7.34
C GLN A 121 -1.02 -2.00 -8.52
N TYR A 122 -1.83 -1.12 -9.04
CA TYR A 122 -1.41 0.02 -9.86
C TYR A 122 -1.52 1.28 -9.01
N PHE A 123 -0.57 2.18 -9.16
CA PHE A 123 -0.59 3.45 -8.44
C PHE A 123 -0.01 4.56 -9.31
N ASP A 124 -0.53 5.75 -9.13
CA ASP A 124 -0.14 6.96 -9.83
C ASP A 124 -0.20 8.15 -8.87
N GLU A 125 0.75 9.07 -8.97
CA GLU A 125 0.87 10.25 -8.11
C GLU A 125 0.84 9.94 -6.59
N VAL A 126 1.34 8.78 -6.19
CA VAL A 126 1.38 8.37 -4.79
C VAL A 126 2.68 8.83 -4.14
N GLN A 127 2.60 9.49 -2.99
CA GLN A 127 3.79 9.91 -2.25
C GLN A 127 4.67 8.70 -1.86
N ALA A 128 5.98 8.84 -2.01
CA ALA A 128 6.95 7.81 -1.70
C ALA A 128 6.87 7.30 -0.24
N THR A 129 6.45 8.13 0.69
CA THR A 129 6.21 7.77 2.11
C THR A 129 5.07 6.77 2.31
N LYS A 130 4.20 6.58 1.33
CA LYS A 130 3.10 5.59 1.40
C LYS A 130 3.57 4.14 1.19
N PHE A 131 4.81 3.97 0.75
CA PHE A 131 5.48 2.67 0.71
C PHE A 131 6.31 2.48 1.97
N GLY A 132 6.33 1.31 2.56
CA GLY A 132 6.92 0.99 3.87
C GLY A 132 8.38 1.38 4.09
N GLY A 133 8.68 2.66 4.11
CA GLY A 133 9.93 3.27 4.58
C GLY A 133 11.20 3.05 3.74
N VAL A 134 11.13 2.30 2.66
CA VAL A 134 12.33 1.82 1.95
C VAL A 134 12.61 2.58 0.64
N ILE A 135 11.65 3.35 0.14
CA ILE A 135 11.87 4.15 -1.09
C ILE A 135 12.75 5.37 -0.79
N ASN A 136 12.63 5.93 0.40
CA ASN A 136 13.43 7.08 0.85
C ASN A 136 14.92 6.77 1.04
N ASP A 137 15.32 5.49 1.01
CA ASP A 137 16.72 5.07 1.16
C ASP A 137 17.48 4.96 -0.17
N ILE A 138 16.81 5.25 -1.31
CA ILE A 138 17.46 5.23 -2.62
C ILE A 138 18.34 6.48 -2.73
N LYS A 139 19.66 6.27 -2.82
CA LYS A 139 20.66 7.34 -2.92
C LYS A 139 21.16 7.50 -4.35
N MET A 140 21.33 8.74 -4.78
CA MET A 140 22.09 9.05 -5.99
C MET A 140 23.58 8.81 -5.77
N ALA A 141 24.36 8.74 -6.84
CA ALA A 141 25.81 8.58 -6.78
C ALA A 141 26.53 9.71 -5.99
N ASN A 142 25.91 10.88 -5.85
CA ASN A 142 26.41 12.02 -5.07
C ASN A 142 26.06 11.94 -3.58
N GLY A 143 25.34 10.87 -3.14
CA GLY A 143 24.92 10.65 -1.76
C GLY A 143 23.62 11.36 -1.35
N ASN A 144 23.01 12.14 -2.22
CA ASN A 144 21.69 12.73 -1.98
C ASN A 144 20.58 11.69 -2.15
N ASP A 145 19.40 11.97 -1.60
CA ASP A 145 18.23 11.13 -1.84
C ASP A 145 17.80 11.23 -3.32
N ALA A 146 17.63 10.09 -3.97
CA ALA A 146 17.16 10.05 -5.35
C ALA A 146 15.65 10.35 -5.40
N ILE A 147 14.93 9.92 -4.35
CA ILE A 147 13.51 10.14 -4.17
C ILE A 147 13.32 10.72 -2.78
N GLY A 148 12.81 11.92 -2.69
CA GLY A 148 12.48 12.58 -1.43
C GLY A 148 11.18 12.02 -0.82
N ALA A 149 10.95 12.31 0.45
CA ALA A 149 9.76 11.85 1.16
C ALA A 149 8.44 12.36 0.55
N ASN A 150 8.48 13.53 -0.04
CA ASN A 150 7.31 14.17 -0.67
C ASN A 150 7.20 13.90 -2.17
N ASP A 151 8.21 13.25 -2.76
CA ASP A 151 8.17 12.91 -4.17
C ASP A 151 7.05 11.92 -4.45
N LYS A 152 6.44 12.07 -5.60
CA LYS A 152 5.37 11.22 -6.07
C LYS A 152 5.89 10.22 -7.07
N VAL A 153 5.32 9.03 -7.03
CA VAL A 153 5.71 7.91 -7.87
C VAL A 153 4.50 7.29 -8.54
N LYS A 154 4.71 6.71 -9.71
CA LYS A 154 3.75 5.90 -10.46
C LYS A 154 4.34 4.54 -10.76
N GLY A 155 3.50 3.53 -10.95
CA GLY A 155 3.96 2.19 -11.26
C GLY A 155 2.98 1.09 -10.90
N TYR A 156 3.52 -0.11 -10.75
CA TYR A 156 2.73 -1.27 -10.37
C TYR A 156 3.52 -2.23 -9.48
N ALA A 157 2.78 -3.00 -8.70
CA ALA A 157 3.34 -4.07 -7.89
C ALA A 157 2.51 -5.34 -8.03
N ILE A 158 3.18 -6.49 -7.89
CA ILE A 158 2.53 -7.80 -7.85
C ILE A 158 3.16 -8.64 -6.76
N SER A 159 2.36 -9.42 -6.05
CA SER A 159 2.81 -10.32 -5.00
C SER A 159 2.10 -11.67 -5.09
N LEU A 160 2.85 -12.72 -4.81
CA LEU A 160 2.35 -14.07 -4.62
C LEU A 160 2.84 -14.57 -3.27
N THR A 161 1.92 -14.90 -2.39
CA THR A 161 2.26 -15.46 -1.08
C THR A 161 1.44 -16.72 -0.82
N GLY A 162 1.86 -17.52 0.13
CA GLY A 162 1.09 -18.70 0.51
C GLY A 162 1.55 -19.30 1.83
N ASP A 163 0.73 -20.20 2.32
CA ASP A 163 1.01 -20.98 3.51
C ASP A 163 0.51 -22.42 3.35
N ALA A 164 1.23 -23.34 3.96
CA ALA A 164 0.91 -24.75 3.94
C ALA A 164 1.22 -25.42 5.29
N PRO A 165 0.40 -26.36 5.74
CA PRO A 165 0.72 -27.20 6.89
C PRO A 165 2.02 -27.99 6.64
N LEU A 166 2.95 -27.96 7.59
CA LEU A 166 4.21 -28.68 7.51
C LEU A 166 4.68 -29.09 8.90
N ALA A 167 4.97 -30.36 9.11
CA ALA A 167 5.60 -30.89 10.32
C ALA A 167 4.97 -30.41 11.65
N GLY A 168 3.64 -30.30 11.71
CA GLY A 168 2.91 -29.84 12.89
C GLY A 168 2.81 -28.33 13.05
N GLY A 169 3.44 -27.57 12.18
CA GLY A 169 3.36 -26.12 12.08
C GLY A 169 2.84 -25.68 10.71
N LYS A 170 3.17 -24.45 10.33
CA LYS A 170 2.78 -23.80 9.09
C LYS A 170 4.00 -23.19 8.40
N ALA A 171 4.34 -23.69 7.22
CA ALA A 171 5.33 -23.07 6.36
C ALA A 171 4.70 -21.94 5.55
N MET A 172 5.44 -20.86 5.38
CA MET A 172 4.99 -19.66 4.67
C MET A 172 6.03 -19.25 3.63
N PHE A 173 5.56 -18.72 2.50
CA PHE A 173 6.41 -18.20 1.44
C PHE A 173 5.80 -16.95 0.83
N GLY A 174 6.63 -16.10 0.25
CA GLY A 174 6.20 -14.92 -0.45
C GLY A 174 7.23 -14.44 -1.45
N VAL A 175 6.76 -14.00 -2.60
CA VAL A 175 7.55 -13.28 -3.59
C VAL A 175 6.78 -12.06 -4.04
N GLY A 176 7.50 -10.98 -4.34
CA GLY A 176 6.91 -9.75 -4.80
C GLY A 176 7.83 -8.98 -5.74
N TYR A 177 7.21 -8.18 -6.57
CA TYR A 177 7.88 -7.32 -7.53
C TYR A 177 7.19 -5.96 -7.56
N LEU A 178 8.00 -4.91 -7.61
CA LEU A 178 7.60 -3.52 -7.80
C LEU A 178 8.40 -2.96 -8.96
N ASP A 179 7.71 -2.27 -9.86
CA ASP A 179 8.28 -1.44 -10.91
C ASP A 179 7.66 -0.05 -10.80
N ALA A 180 8.46 0.95 -10.53
CA ALA A 180 7.99 2.29 -10.30
C ALA A 180 9.00 3.33 -10.81
N GLU A 181 8.48 4.49 -11.15
CA GLU A 181 9.21 5.65 -11.59
C GLU A 181 8.66 6.92 -10.92
N GLN A 182 9.37 8.01 -11.00
CA GLN A 182 8.83 9.31 -10.59
C GLN A 182 7.59 9.65 -11.40
N ALA A 183 6.58 10.23 -10.75
CA ALA A 183 5.34 10.64 -11.40
C ALA A 183 5.53 11.91 -12.24
N ASP A 184 4.66 12.10 -13.22
CA ASP A 184 4.78 13.18 -14.23
C ASP A 184 4.78 14.58 -13.62
N SER A 185 4.04 14.79 -12.53
CA SER A 185 4.00 16.07 -11.81
C SER A 185 5.35 16.49 -11.22
N PHE A 186 6.33 15.59 -11.18
CA PHE A 186 7.67 15.83 -10.65
C PHE A 186 8.76 15.95 -11.72
N GLU A 187 8.52 15.55 -12.97
CA GLU A 187 9.48 15.66 -14.07
C GLU A 187 9.91 17.12 -14.33
N ASP A 188 8.98 18.05 -14.24
CA ASP A 188 9.22 19.48 -14.45
C ASP A 188 10.10 20.10 -13.36
N PHE A 189 10.15 19.51 -12.16
CA PHE A 189 10.86 20.07 -11.02
C PHE A 189 12.36 19.73 -11.00
N HIS A 190 12.77 18.61 -11.58
CA HIS A 190 14.16 18.12 -11.57
C HIS A 190 14.87 18.22 -12.92
N GLY A 191 14.37 19.02 -13.86
CA GLY A 191 15.03 19.27 -15.15
C GLY A 191 14.96 18.09 -16.12
N GLY A 192 13.95 17.22 -15.99
CA GLY A 192 13.66 16.12 -16.92
C GLY A 192 14.45 14.83 -16.67
N GLU A 193 15.11 14.68 -15.53
CA GLU A 193 15.68 13.39 -15.12
C GLU A 193 14.66 12.63 -14.28
N THR A 194 14.12 11.54 -14.82
CA THR A 194 13.23 10.61 -14.12
C THR A 194 14.02 9.47 -13.50
N PHE A 195 13.66 9.09 -12.29
CA PHE A 195 14.24 7.93 -11.61
C PHE A 195 13.27 6.77 -11.66
N ASP A 196 13.68 5.68 -12.30
CA ASP A 196 13.00 4.39 -12.24
C ASP A 196 13.70 3.47 -11.23
N PHE A 197 12.91 2.74 -10.52
CA PHE A 197 13.42 1.75 -9.57
C PHE A 197 12.58 0.48 -9.57
N LYS A 198 13.26 -0.63 -9.29
CA LYS A 198 12.64 -1.95 -9.22
C LYS A 198 12.98 -2.59 -7.90
N ARG A 199 12.00 -3.26 -7.31
CA ARG A 199 12.22 -3.99 -6.08
C ARG A 199 11.70 -5.40 -6.19
N TYR A 200 12.50 -6.32 -5.66
CA TYR A 200 12.14 -7.72 -5.50
C TYR A 200 12.07 -8.02 -4.03
N VAL A 201 11.07 -8.77 -3.63
CA VAL A 201 10.92 -9.27 -2.27
C VAL A 201 10.79 -10.78 -2.32
N VAL A 202 11.57 -11.47 -1.51
CA VAL A 202 11.45 -12.92 -1.30
C VAL A 202 11.39 -13.16 0.20
N SER A 203 10.38 -13.90 0.66
CA SER A 203 10.17 -14.17 2.08
C SER A 203 9.87 -15.64 2.29
N VAL A 204 10.41 -16.20 3.36
CA VAL A 204 10.07 -17.53 3.85
C VAL A 204 9.86 -17.48 5.36
N GLY A 205 8.96 -18.28 5.86
CA GLY A 205 8.67 -18.33 7.28
C GLY A 205 8.19 -19.70 7.73
N TYR A 206 8.30 -19.95 9.01
CA TYR A 206 7.73 -21.12 9.65
C TYR A 206 7.17 -20.72 11.01
N ASP A 207 5.94 -21.14 11.28
CA ASP A 207 5.24 -20.92 12.54
C ASP A 207 4.89 -22.26 13.16
N TYR A 208 5.31 -22.46 14.43
CA TYR A 208 5.08 -23.70 15.17
C TYR A 208 4.27 -23.44 16.44
N PRO A 209 3.06 -24.01 16.56
CA PRO A 209 2.24 -23.89 17.76
C PRO A 209 2.77 -24.80 18.90
N PHE A 210 3.32 -24.19 19.93
CA PHE A 210 3.70 -24.92 21.16
C PHE A 210 2.49 -25.31 22.01
N SER A 211 1.46 -24.48 22.00
CA SER A 211 0.22 -24.70 22.72
C SER A 211 -0.94 -23.91 22.06
N LYS A 212 -2.14 -24.07 22.60
CA LYS A 212 -3.31 -23.28 22.15
C LYS A 212 -3.16 -21.75 22.36
N ARG A 213 -2.13 -21.30 23.08
CA ARG A 213 -1.93 -19.91 23.52
C ARG A 213 -0.52 -19.38 23.22
N THR A 214 0.34 -20.21 22.64
CA THR A 214 1.74 -19.87 22.40
C THR A 214 2.22 -20.52 21.12
N ASP A 215 2.74 -19.73 20.24
CA ASP A 215 3.42 -20.12 19.01
C ASP A 215 4.81 -19.51 18.97
N VAL A 216 5.69 -20.08 18.17
CA VAL A 216 7.02 -19.56 17.87
C VAL A 216 7.20 -19.56 16.36
N TYR A 217 7.55 -18.41 15.83
CA TYR A 217 7.76 -18.25 14.40
C TYR A 217 9.16 -17.71 14.09
N ALA A 218 9.64 -18.05 12.92
CA ALA A 218 10.83 -17.47 12.32
C ALA A 218 10.53 -17.05 10.90
N VAL A 219 10.96 -15.85 10.51
CA VAL A 219 10.77 -15.29 9.17
C VAL A 219 12.10 -14.75 8.68
N ALA A 220 12.42 -15.01 7.42
CA ALA A 220 13.53 -14.40 6.72
C ALA A 220 13.00 -13.75 5.43
N SER A 221 13.46 -12.55 5.15
CA SER A 221 13.08 -11.77 3.97
C SER A 221 14.28 -11.07 3.36
N TYR A 222 14.26 -10.98 2.04
CA TYR A 222 15.24 -10.24 1.24
C TYR A 222 14.52 -9.34 0.29
#